data_ae03aa95741913c71c02969aeab5e505
#
_entry.id   ae03aa95741913c71c02969aeab5e505
#
_cell.length_a   1.000
_cell.length_b   1.000
_cell.length_c   1.000
_cell.angle_alpha   90.00
_cell.angle_beta   90.00
_cell.angle_gamma   90.00
#
_symmetry.space_group_name_H-M   'P 1'
#
loop_
_entity.id
_entity.type
_entity.pdbx_description
1 polymer ?
#
loop_
_entity_poly.entity_id
_entity_poly.type
_entity_poly.pdbx_seq_one_letter_code
_entity_poly.pdbx_strand_id
1 'polypeptide(L)'
;LMGPDWYIAIESGATCEEASKKARATWQEAAEGQTGQPDSALAGTLRGFGRGFAQSRMARLYAEHIEGWREFWSKSEVYLPEERMELLWYLGLYLLASAVKRGELPPGLQGLWAMDGVLPPWRGEYAGDMNIQETFWPSLPSGHLDLLDSWCDLMRECLPLAQDFTRRFFNTEGSFWPCSFAPRLALIRCWYTVMYGWSSCGWMVSLAWLRWRYSMDREWLASTGYPLVSEVFRFYRANLEEEEDGFLHVPLSTSPEYRDNRPDAWCKDPNIDLAIIRRCCDWVIEMEQA
;
A
#
# COMPACT_ATOMS: atom_id res chain seq x y z
N LEU A 1 -41.82 7.03 9.89
CA LEU A 1 -41.62 5.90 8.98
C LEU A 1 -40.11 5.71 8.85
N MET A 2 -39.55 4.81 9.68
CA MET A 2 -38.17 4.38 9.52
C MET A 2 -38.13 3.46 8.30
N GLY A 3 -37.34 3.81 7.29
CA GLY A 3 -37.03 2.94 6.18
C GLY A 3 -36.15 1.76 6.64
N PRO A 4 -36.02 0.72 5.84
CA PRO A 4 -35.19 -0.42 6.18
C PRO A 4 -33.74 0.05 6.43
N ASP A 5 -33.11 -0.50 7.46
CA ASP A 5 -31.69 -0.27 7.73
C ASP A 5 -30.88 -0.78 6.54
N TRP A 6 -30.05 0.07 5.96
CA TRP A 6 -29.18 -0.29 4.84
C TRP A 6 -27.80 -0.65 5.37
N TYR A 7 -27.31 -1.81 4.99
CA TYR A 7 -25.97 -2.26 5.29
C TYR A 7 -25.15 -2.32 3.99
N ILE A 8 -23.94 -1.83 4.03
CA ILE A 8 -22.98 -1.97 2.94
C ILE A 8 -21.83 -2.82 3.46
N ALA A 9 -21.60 -3.98 2.84
CA ALA A 9 -20.43 -4.81 3.09
C ALA A 9 -19.50 -4.73 1.89
N ILE A 10 -18.24 -4.39 2.13
CA ILE A 10 -17.19 -4.32 1.12
C ILE A 10 -16.12 -5.34 1.50
N GLU A 11 -15.89 -6.30 0.62
CA GLU A 11 -14.91 -7.36 0.83
C GLU A 11 -14.04 -7.54 -0.41
N SER A 12 -12.81 -8.04 -0.20
CA SER A 12 -11.89 -8.38 -1.27
C SER A 12 -11.88 -9.89 -1.57
N GLY A 13 -11.55 -10.23 -2.79
CA GLY A 13 -11.41 -11.61 -3.23
C GLY A 13 -10.62 -11.71 -4.53
N ALA A 14 -10.08 -12.90 -4.85
CA ALA A 14 -9.31 -13.13 -6.06
C ALA A 14 -10.17 -13.00 -7.34
N THR A 15 -11.50 -13.16 -7.19
CA THR A 15 -12.48 -12.95 -8.27
C THR A 15 -13.65 -12.10 -7.76
N CYS A 16 -14.39 -11.47 -8.68
CA CYS A 16 -15.62 -10.75 -8.34
C CYS A 16 -16.65 -11.66 -7.63
N GLU A 17 -16.67 -12.95 -7.96
CA GLU A 17 -17.57 -13.92 -7.35
C GLU A 17 -17.18 -14.19 -5.88
N GLU A 18 -15.89 -14.35 -5.59
CA GLU A 18 -15.39 -14.51 -4.22
C GLU A 18 -15.64 -13.26 -3.37
N ALA A 19 -15.35 -12.09 -3.91
CA ALA A 19 -15.60 -10.82 -3.22
C ALA A 19 -17.11 -10.65 -2.90
N SER A 20 -17.98 -10.95 -3.88
CA SER A 20 -19.43 -10.91 -3.72
C SER A 20 -19.94 -11.92 -2.69
N LYS A 21 -19.36 -13.13 -2.65
CA LYS A 21 -19.70 -14.16 -1.67
C LYS A 21 -19.31 -13.74 -0.26
N LYS A 22 -18.11 -13.21 -0.08
CA LYS A 22 -17.65 -12.67 1.21
C LYS A 22 -18.53 -11.52 1.69
N ALA A 23 -18.82 -10.55 0.82
CA ALA A 23 -19.67 -9.41 1.16
C ALA A 23 -21.07 -9.85 1.60
N ARG A 24 -21.67 -10.84 0.92
CA ARG A 24 -22.97 -11.42 1.31
C ARG A 24 -22.91 -12.13 2.66
N ALA A 25 -21.84 -12.88 2.94
CA ALA A 25 -21.67 -13.55 4.23
C ALA A 25 -21.54 -12.53 5.36
N THR A 26 -20.71 -11.51 5.19
CA THR A 26 -20.57 -10.40 6.16
C THR A 26 -21.90 -9.68 6.39
N TRP A 27 -22.64 -9.44 5.32
CA TRP A 27 -23.98 -8.84 5.41
C TRP A 27 -24.97 -9.75 6.17
N GLN A 28 -24.99 -11.06 5.89
CA GLN A 28 -25.86 -12.02 6.58
C GLN A 28 -25.52 -12.09 8.07
N GLU A 29 -24.26 -12.19 8.44
CA GLU A 29 -23.81 -12.15 9.83
C GLU A 29 -24.25 -10.85 10.52
N ALA A 30 -24.17 -9.72 9.82
CA ALA A 30 -24.64 -8.44 10.32
C ALA A 30 -26.17 -8.39 10.51
N ALA A 31 -26.93 -9.02 9.62
CA ALA A 31 -28.41 -9.03 9.64
C ALA A 31 -28.99 -10.03 10.68
N GLU A 32 -28.36 -11.20 10.87
CA GLU A 32 -28.85 -12.30 11.74
C GLU A 32 -28.48 -12.14 13.22
N GLY A 33 -27.89 -11.01 13.60
CA GLY A 33 -27.26 -10.81 14.89
C GLY A 33 -28.11 -10.92 16.14
N GLN A 34 -27.55 -11.58 17.13
CA GLN A 34 -28.08 -11.69 18.49
C GLN A 34 -28.14 -10.31 19.20
N THR A 35 -29.22 -10.09 19.93
CA THR A 35 -29.43 -8.92 20.79
C THR A 35 -28.51 -8.98 22.01
N GLY A 36 -27.58 -8.02 22.17
CA GLY A 36 -26.79 -7.81 23.37
C GLY A 36 -26.97 -6.37 23.87
N GLN A 37 -26.85 -6.15 25.17
CA GLN A 37 -26.92 -4.78 25.72
C GLN A 37 -25.64 -4.01 25.41
N PRO A 38 -25.71 -2.79 24.88
CA PRO A 38 -24.53 -1.93 24.69
C PRO A 38 -23.99 -1.43 26.03
N ASP A 39 -22.66 -1.25 26.11
CA ASP A 39 -21.99 -0.67 27.27
C ASP A 39 -22.50 0.71 27.64
N SER A 40 -22.48 1.04 28.93
CA SER A 40 -23.07 2.26 29.50
C SER A 40 -22.49 3.58 28.93
N ALA A 41 -21.23 3.59 28.48
CA ALA A 41 -20.61 4.75 27.83
C ALA A 41 -21.22 5.06 26.45
N LEU A 42 -21.66 4.04 25.75
CA LEU A 42 -22.30 4.12 24.44
C LEU A 42 -23.72 4.64 24.49
N ALA A 43 -24.45 4.33 25.57
CA ALA A 43 -25.81 4.83 25.76
C ALA A 43 -25.90 6.36 25.76
N GLY A 44 -24.78 7.04 26.10
CA GLY A 44 -24.68 8.51 26.04
C GLY A 44 -24.63 9.05 24.60
N THR A 45 -23.88 8.41 23.74
CA THR A 45 -23.71 8.82 22.33
C THR A 45 -24.96 8.50 21.48
N LEU A 46 -25.69 7.45 21.84
CA LEU A 46 -26.87 6.99 21.11
C LEU A 46 -28.20 7.63 21.60
N ARG A 47 -28.16 8.62 22.48
CA ARG A 47 -29.38 9.26 23.02
C ARG A 47 -30.34 9.87 21.98
N GLY A 48 -29.86 10.11 20.75
CA GLY A 48 -30.66 10.60 19.64
C GLY A 48 -31.44 9.49 18.89
N PHE A 49 -31.20 8.23 19.20
CA PHE A 49 -31.82 7.10 18.54
C PHE A 49 -32.87 6.42 19.44
N GLY A 50 -33.95 5.92 18.87
CA GLY A 50 -35.01 5.24 19.62
C GLY A 50 -34.49 3.98 20.35
N ARG A 51 -35.22 3.53 21.39
CA ARG A 51 -34.82 2.39 22.24
C ARG A 51 -34.54 1.10 21.47
N GLY A 52 -35.28 0.85 20.37
CA GLY A 52 -35.04 -0.31 19.51
C GLY A 52 -33.70 -0.29 18.79
N PHE A 53 -33.20 0.90 18.41
CA PHE A 53 -31.87 1.04 17.80
C PHE A 53 -30.75 0.73 18.81
N ALA A 54 -30.84 1.26 20.04
CA ALA A 54 -29.81 1.05 21.07
C ALA A 54 -29.61 -0.43 21.45
N GLN A 55 -30.57 -1.29 21.18
CA GLN A 55 -30.53 -2.74 21.42
C GLN A 55 -30.22 -3.54 20.14
N SER A 56 -30.14 -2.90 18.99
CA SER A 56 -29.92 -3.53 17.70
C SER A 56 -28.45 -3.88 17.46
N ARG A 57 -28.18 -4.83 16.57
CA ARG A 57 -26.82 -5.11 16.10
C ARG A 57 -26.18 -3.89 15.44
N MET A 58 -26.97 -3.04 14.77
CA MET A 58 -26.50 -1.78 14.19
C MET A 58 -25.90 -0.86 15.25
N ALA A 59 -26.51 -0.75 16.43
CA ALA A 59 -25.96 0.06 17.51
C ALA A 59 -24.60 -0.48 17.98
N ARG A 60 -24.41 -1.79 18.03
CA ARG A 60 -23.11 -2.39 18.36
C ARG A 60 -22.06 -2.11 17.28
N LEU A 61 -22.40 -2.36 16.00
CA LEU A 61 -21.49 -2.05 14.88
C LEU A 61 -21.09 -0.58 14.84
N TYR A 62 -22.06 0.31 15.08
CA TYR A 62 -21.78 1.74 15.16
C TYR A 62 -20.85 2.08 16.33
N ALA A 63 -21.02 1.42 17.43
CA ALA A 63 -20.19 1.56 18.61
C ALA A 63 -18.75 1.11 18.39
N GLU A 64 -18.61 -0.09 17.87
CA GLU A 64 -17.30 -0.66 17.51
C GLU A 64 -16.59 0.24 16.50
N HIS A 65 -17.34 0.76 15.53
CA HIS A 65 -16.83 1.71 14.54
C HIS A 65 -16.31 3.01 15.19
N ILE A 66 -17.11 3.61 16.10
CA ILE A 66 -16.69 4.83 16.81
C ILE A 66 -15.48 4.56 17.70
N GLU A 67 -15.46 3.43 18.40
CA GLU A 67 -14.33 3.07 19.26
C GLU A 67 -13.05 2.83 18.43
N GLY A 68 -13.16 2.12 17.31
CA GLY A 68 -12.04 1.94 16.38
C GLY A 68 -11.46 3.28 15.89
N TRP A 69 -12.31 4.26 15.54
CA TRP A 69 -11.84 5.60 15.17
C TRP A 69 -11.26 6.38 16.34
N ARG A 70 -11.77 6.22 17.56
CA ARG A 70 -11.15 6.82 18.76
C ARG A 70 -9.77 6.27 19.02
N GLU A 71 -9.60 4.96 18.94
CA GLU A 71 -8.29 4.31 19.05
C GLU A 71 -7.35 4.81 17.95
N PHE A 72 -7.81 4.86 16.70
CA PHE A 72 -7.03 5.39 15.60
C PHE A 72 -6.54 6.82 15.86
N TRP A 73 -7.44 7.74 16.15
CA TRP A 73 -7.11 9.15 16.40
C TRP A 73 -6.38 9.42 17.72
N SER A 74 -6.35 8.45 18.64
CA SER A 74 -5.56 8.58 19.88
C SER A 74 -4.05 8.47 19.67
N LYS A 75 -3.61 7.95 18.51
CA LYS A 75 -2.18 7.75 18.22
C LYS A 75 -1.47 9.04 17.83
N SER A 76 -2.17 9.97 17.18
CA SER A 76 -1.57 11.23 16.74
C SER A 76 -2.62 12.30 16.47
N GLU A 77 -2.23 13.54 16.71
CA GLU A 77 -3.03 14.73 16.43
C GLU A 77 -2.14 15.86 15.95
N VAL A 78 -2.69 16.78 15.16
CA VAL A 78 -2.04 18.04 14.81
C VAL A 78 -2.99 19.19 15.08
N TYR A 79 -2.41 20.31 15.46
CA TYR A 79 -3.08 21.60 15.54
C TYR A 79 -2.30 22.60 14.68
N LEU A 80 -2.94 23.11 13.64
CA LEU A 80 -2.32 24.05 12.72
C LEU A 80 -3.10 25.36 12.70
N PRO A 81 -2.40 26.52 12.60
CA PRO A 81 -3.06 27.82 12.47
C PRO A 81 -3.92 27.95 11.20
N GLU A 82 -3.59 27.20 10.16
CA GLU A 82 -4.32 27.16 8.90
C GLU A 82 -5.29 25.97 8.91
N GLU A 83 -6.57 26.25 9.14
CA GLU A 83 -7.63 25.24 9.28
C GLU A 83 -7.74 24.29 8.06
N ARG A 84 -7.46 24.79 6.84
CA ARG A 84 -7.52 23.97 5.62
C ARG A 84 -6.40 22.94 5.59
N MET A 85 -5.21 23.27 6.06
CA MET A 85 -4.09 22.35 6.15
C MET A 85 -4.32 21.30 7.22
N GLU A 86 -4.87 21.69 8.36
CA GLU A 86 -5.28 20.77 9.40
C GLU A 86 -6.34 19.80 8.89
N LEU A 87 -7.37 20.30 8.21
CA LEU A 87 -8.41 19.46 7.60
C LEU A 87 -7.81 18.48 6.57
N LEU A 88 -6.86 18.91 5.74
CA LEU A 88 -6.20 18.04 4.75
C LEU A 88 -5.43 16.92 5.43
N TRP A 89 -4.77 17.18 6.55
CA TRP A 89 -4.06 16.14 7.32
C TRP A 89 -5.04 15.08 7.84
N TYR A 90 -6.12 15.50 8.51
CA TYR A 90 -7.15 14.57 9.02
C TYR A 90 -7.86 13.83 7.90
N LEU A 91 -8.24 14.52 6.83
CA LEU A 91 -8.94 13.91 5.69
C LEU A 91 -8.07 12.89 4.97
N GLY A 92 -6.80 13.20 4.74
CA GLY A 92 -5.85 12.28 4.08
C GLY A 92 -5.68 10.99 4.87
N LEU A 93 -5.47 11.07 6.18
CA LEU A 93 -5.37 9.90 7.04
C LEU A 93 -6.69 9.12 7.14
N TYR A 94 -7.83 9.82 7.21
CA TYR A 94 -9.14 9.19 7.22
C TYR A 94 -9.39 8.38 5.93
N LEU A 95 -9.09 8.95 4.77
CA LEU A 95 -9.24 8.28 3.48
C LEU A 95 -8.31 7.08 3.35
N LEU A 96 -7.05 7.21 3.76
CA LEU A 96 -6.10 6.11 3.74
C LEU A 96 -6.54 4.98 4.69
N ALA A 97 -6.88 5.30 5.93
CA ALA A 97 -7.34 4.32 6.92
C ALA A 97 -8.66 3.63 6.50
N SER A 98 -9.53 4.35 5.80
CA SER A 98 -10.78 3.78 5.25
C SER A 98 -10.52 2.84 4.08
N ALA A 99 -9.39 2.98 3.37
CA ALA A 99 -9.04 2.16 2.21
C ALA A 99 -8.13 0.98 2.55
N VAL A 100 -7.50 0.98 3.73
CA VAL A 100 -6.52 -0.02 4.15
C VAL A 100 -7.12 -0.93 5.20
N LYS A 101 -6.95 -2.23 5.02
CA LYS A 101 -7.27 -3.24 6.02
C LYS A 101 -6.13 -4.26 6.08
N ARG A 102 -5.63 -4.53 7.28
CA ARG A 102 -4.56 -5.52 7.46
C ARG A 102 -5.01 -6.91 6.97
N GLY A 103 -4.14 -7.57 6.21
CA GLY A 103 -4.43 -8.88 5.62
C GLY A 103 -5.27 -8.82 4.35
N GLU A 104 -5.62 -7.62 3.87
CA GLU A 104 -6.28 -7.39 2.59
C GLU A 104 -5.34 -6.65 1.63
N LEU A 105 -5.73 -6.60 0.36
CA LEU A 105 -4.96 -5.89 -0.65
C LEU A 105 -4.89 -4.39 -0.34
N PRO A 106 -3.72 -3.75 -0.49
CA PRO A 106 -3.62 -2.31 -0.39
C PRO A 106 -4.43 -1.61 -1.49
N PRO A 107 -4.83 -0.34 -1.29
CA PRO A 107 -5.52 0.43 -2.31
C PRO A 107 -4.63 0.62 -3.54
N GLY A 108 -5.22 0.47 -4.73
CA GLY A 108 -4.58 0.86 -5.98
C GLY A 108 -4.65 2.37 -6.22
N LEU A 109 -4.28 2.80 -7.43
CA LEU A 109 -4.12 4.21 -7.82
C LEU A 109 -5.32 5.11 -7.49
N GLN A 110 -6.54 4.62 -7.65
CA GLN A 110 -7.76 5.40 -7.36
C GLN A 110 -8.37 5.09 -5.98
N GLY A 111 -7.70 4.29 -5.15
CA GLY A 111 -8.27 3.84 -3.90
C GLY A 111 -9.55 3.01 -4.10
N LEU A 112 -10.54 3.23 -3.24
CA LEU A 112 -11.85 2.56 -3.31
C LEU A 112 -12.92 3.39 -4.05
N TRP A 113 -12.59 4.61 -4.47
CA TRP A 113 -13.57 5.61 -4.95
C TRP A 113 -13.56 5.76 -6.48
N ALA A 114 -13.45 4.64 -7.20
CA ALA A 114 -13.66 4.64 -8.65
C ALA A 114 -15.16 4.69 -8.98
N MET A 115 -15.50 5.34 -10.11
CA MET A 115 -16.89 5.36 -10.60
C MET A 115 -17.37 3.96 -10.99
N ASP A 116 -18.57 3.60 -10.58
CA ASP A 116 -19.19 2.34 -10.95
C ASP A 116 -19.38 2.23 -12.48
N GLY A 117 -19.11 1.04 -13.02
CA GLY A 117 -19.32 0.74 -14.43
C GLY A 117 -18.35 1.42 -15.40
N VAL A 118 -17.38 2.16 -14.94
CA VAL A 118 -16.33 2.79 -15.75
C VAL A 118 -14.96 2.27 -15.32
N LEU A 119 -14.19 1.80 -16.29
CA LEU A 119 -12.80 1.46 -16.03
C LEU A 119 -12.02 2.75 -15.77
N PRO A 120 -11.44 2.94 -14.58
CA PRO A 120 -10.71 4.16 -14.28
C PRO A 120 -9.44 4.29 -15.15
N PRO A 121 -8.93 5.51 -15.34
CA PRO A 121 -7.61 5.71 -15.94
C PRO A 121 -6.58 4.82 -15.23
N TRP A 122 -5.62 4.29 -16.00
CA TRP A 122 -4.60 3.34 -15.52
C TRP A 122 -5.13 2.10 -14.77
N ARG A 123 -6.46 1.86 -14.83
CA ARG A 123 -7.13 0.62 -14.40
C ARG A 123 -6.97 0.27 -12.92
N GLY A 124 -6.67 1.23 -12.08
CA GLY A 124 -6.50 1.00 -10.65
C GLY A 124 -5.23 0.23 -10.28
N GLU A 125 -4.21 0.29 -11.10
CA GLU A 125 -2.91 -0.37 -10.89
C GLU A 125 -2.20 0.11 -9.63
N TYR A 126 -1.18 -0.64 -9.23
CA TYR A 126 -0.13 -0.18 -8.32
C TYR A 126 0.95 0.52 -9.16
N ALA A 127 1.05 1.83 -9.07
CA ALA A 127 2.05 2.62 -9.76
C ALA A 127 3.22 2.92 -8.82
N GLY A 128 4.38 2.31 -9.12
CA GLY A 128 5.57 2.35 -8.26
C GLY A 128 6.51 3.52 -8.53
N ASP A 129 6.12 4.45 -9.39
CA ASP A 129 6.92 5.62 -9.78
C ASP A 129 6.50 6.92 -9.07
N MET A 130 5.89 6.81 -7.95
CA MET A 130 5.59 7.74 -6.85
C MET A 130 4.20 7.54 -6.22
N ASN A 131 3.19 7.10 -6.93
CA ASN A 131 1.82 7.07 -6.40
C ASN A 131 1.68 6.17 -5.18
N ILE A 132 2.29 4.98 -5.20
CA ILE A 132 2.30 4.08 -4.04
C ILE A 132 3.08 4.71 -2.88
N GLN A 133 4.22 5.30 -3.14
CA GLN A 133 5.04 5.95 -2.12
C GLN A 133 4.26 7.09 -1.45
N GLU A 134 3.67 7.99 -2.24
CA GLU A 134 2.88 9.11 -1.74
C GLU A 134 1.64 8.67 -0.97
N THR A 135 0.99 7.59 -1.42
CA THR A 135 -0.16 7.01 -0.72
C THR A 135 0.19 6.63 0.73
N PHE A 136 1.36 6.03 0.94
CA PHE A 136 1.73 5.49 2.25
C PHE A 136 2.63 6.39 3.10
N TRP A 137 3.29 7.41 2.53
CA TRP A 137 4.13 8.32 3.31
C TRP A 137 3.43 8.96 4.51
N PRO A 138 2.15 9.37 4.44
CA PRO A 138 1.47 9.96 5.59
C PRO A 138 1.39 9.03 6.80
N SER A 139 1.40 7.71 6.61
CA SER A 139 1.34 6.74 7.72
C SER A 139 2.56 6.80 8.63
N LEU A 140 3.71 7.24 8.10
CA LEU A 140 4.98 7.27 8.82
C LEU A 140 5.01 8.38 9.89
N PRO A 141 4.92 9.68 9.54
CA PRO A 141 4.97 10.76 10.52
C PRO A 141 3.73 10.81 11.41
N SER A 142 2.61 10.21 11.00
CA SER A 142 1.40 10.14 11.81
C SER A 142 1.40 9.00 12.85
N GLY A 143 2.43 8.13 12.85
CA GLY A 143 2.50 7.00 13.78
C GLY A 143 1.56 5.84 13.46
N HIS A 144 0.93 5.85 12.28
CA HIS A 144 0.03 4.79 11.80
C HIS A 144 0.76 3.79 10.90
N LEU A 145 1.85 3.20 11.40
CA LEU A 145 2.70 2.29 10.63
C LEU A 145 1.97 1.05 10.13
N ASP A 146 0.94 0.62 10.83
CA ASP A 146 0.06 -0.48 10.49
C ASP A 146 -0.67 -0.29 9.14
N LEU A 147 -0.89 0.94 8.70
CA LEU A 147 -1.44 1.22 7.37
C LEU A 147 -0.47 0.82 6.25
N LEU A 148 0.83 0.98 6.48
CA LEU A 148 1.87 0.60 5.52
C LEU A 148 2.07 -0.92 5.44
N ASP A 149 1.73 -1.64 6.50
CA ASP A 149 1.93 -3.10 6.55
C ASP A 149 1.18 -3.83 5.43
N SER A 150 0.02 -3.33 4.97
CA SER A 150 -0.72 -3.92 3.84
C SER A 150 0.09 -3.93 2.53
N TRP A 151 0.87 -2.88 2.27
CA TRP A 151 1.77 -2.81 1.12
C TRP A 151 2.95 -3.76 1.28
N CYS A 152 3.60 -3.75 2.44
CA CYS A 152 4.73 -4.63 2.71
C CYS A 152 4.34 -6.12 2.68
N ASP A 153 3.15 -6.46 3.15
CA ASP A 153 2.61 -7.81 3.09
C ASP A 153 2.36 -8.24 1.63
N LEU A 154 1.76 -7.37 0.80
CA LEU A 154 1.60 -7.64 -0.63
C LEU A 154 2.95 -7.88 -1.32
N MET A 155 3.94 -7.02 -1.07
CA MET A 155 5.27 -7.20 -1.65
C MET A 155 5.91 -8.52 -1.18
N ARG A 156 5.82 -8.85 0.10
CA ARG A 156 6.33 -10.10 0.65
C ARG A 156 5.67 -11.33 0.01
N GLU A 157 4.36 -11.31 -0.19
CA GLU A 157 3.63 -12.38 -0.86
C GLU A 157 4.00 -12.50 -2.35
N CYS A 158 4.26 -11.38 -3.01
CA CYS A 158 4.65 -11.34 -4.42
C CYS A 158 6.16 -11.56 -4.64
N LEU A 159 6.98 -11.56 -3.60
CA LEU A 159 8.45 -11.69 -3.73
C LEU A 159 8.89 -12.93 -4.56
N PRO A 160 8.33 -14.13 -4.35
CA PRO A 160 8.68 -15.29 -5.19
C PRO A 160 8.33 -15.09 -6.67
N LEU A 161 7.27 -14.35 -6.98
CA LEU A 161 6.86 -14.01 -8.34
C LEU A 161 7.83 -13.01 -8.98
N ALA A 162 8.27 -12.01 -8.21
CA ALA A 162 9.26 -11.04 -8.65
C ALA A 162 10.62 -11.70 -8.93
N GLN A 163 11.04 -12.64 -8.08
CA GLN A 163 12.24 -13.45 -8.30
C GLN A 163 12.12 -14.35 -9.55
N ASP A 164 10.96 -14.99 -9.76
CA ASP A 164 10.72 -15.80 -10.97
C ASP A 164 10.73 -14.94 -12.23
N PHE A 165 10.11 -13.75 -12.18
CA PHE A 165 10.14 -12.78 -13.26
C PHE A 165 11.59 -12.38 -13.59
N THR A 166 12.40 -12.03 -12.58
CA THR A 166 13.81 -11.65 -12.74
C THR A 166 14.60 -12.76 -13.43
N ARG A 167 14.48 -13.97 -12.93
CA ARG A 167 15.18 -15.13 -13.51
C ARG A 167 14.79 -15.37 -14.96
N ARG A 168 13.52 -15.25 -15.30
CA ARG A 168 13.01 -15.54 -16.66
C ARG A 168 13.26 -14.42 -17.65
N PHE A 169 13.21 -13.16 -17.22
CA PHE A 169 13.32 -11.99 -18.08
C PHE A 169 14.77 -11.50 -18.20
N PHE A 170 15.48 -11.38 -17.07
CA PHE A 170 16.86 -10.88 -17.01
C PHE A 170 17.90 -12.02 -17.00
N ASN A 171 17.49 -13.26 -16.74
CA ASN A 171 18.37 -14.41 -16.55
C ASN A 171 19.39 -14.21 -15.41
N THR A 172 19.00 -13.50 -14.37
CA THR A 172 19.81 -13.17 -13.19
C THR A 172 19.06 -13.47 -11.89
N GLU A 173 19.70 -13.20 -10.76
CA GLU A 173 19.14 -13.34 -9.40
C GLU A 173 18.56 -12.03 -8.88
N GLY A 174 17.90 -12.11 -7.72
CA GLY A 174 17.25 -10.98 -7.05
C GLY A 174 15.80 -10.77 -7.46
N SER A 175 15.22 -9.66 -7.08
CA SER A 175 13.84 -9.34 -7.42
C SER A 175 13.72 -8.02 -8.18
N PHE A 176 13.20 -8.09 -9.39
CA PHE A 176 12.78 -6.94 -10.18
C PHE A 176 11.29 -6.70 -9.99
N TRP A 177 10.93 -5.44 -9.80
CA TRP A 177 9.55 -5.01 -9.63
C TRP A 177 9.16 -4.06 -10.76
N PRO A 178 8.25 -4.46 -11.65
CA PRO A 178 7.73 -3.58 -12.69
C PRO A 178 7.13 -2.33 -12.09
N CYS A 179 7.31 -1.20 -12.74
CA CYS A 179 6.79 0.09 -12.28
C CYS A 179 5.27 0.06 -12.06
N SER A 180 4.56 -0.77 -12.84
CA SER A 180 3.11 -0.83 -12.82
C SER A 180 2.63 -2.28 -12.86
N PHE A 181 1.82 -2.67 -11.89
CA PHE A 181 1.28 -4.03 -11.79
C PHE A 181 -0.05 -4.09 -11.03
N ALA A 182 -0.75 -5.21 -11.17
CA ALA A 182 -1.92 -5.59 -10.39
C ALA A 182 -1.55 -6.67 -9.35
N PRO A 183 -2.47 -7.06 -8.46
CA PRO A 183 -2.24 -8.15 -7.53
C PRO A 183 -1.64 -9.40 -8.19
N ARG A 184 -0.78 -10.13 -7.45
CA ARG A 184 0.02 -11.27 -7.96
C ARG A 184 1.02 -10.89 -9.04
N LEU A 185 1.52 -9.66 -9.00
CA LEU A 185 2.48 -9.13 -9.97
C LEU A 185 2.00 -9.25 -11.43
N ALA A 186 0.69 -9.25 -11.65
CA ALA A 186 0.14 -9.29 -13.00
C ALA A 186 0.47 -7.99 -13.71
N LEU A 187 1.20 -8.10 -14.84
CA LEU A 187 1.61 -6.94 -15.60
C LEU A 187 0.39 -6.28 -16.25
N ILE A 188 0.21 -5.01 -15.95
CA ILE A 188 -0.82 -4.18 -16.59
C ILE A 188 -0.18 -3.49 -17.79
N ARG A 189 -0.88 -3.49 -18.91
CA ARG A 189 -0.48 -2.80 -20.13
C ARG A 189 -0.59 -1.29 -19.91
N CYS A 190 0.43 -0.74 -19.28
CA CYS A 190 0.65 0.68 -19.11
C CYS A 190 1.95 1.04 -19.82
N TRP A 191 2.46 2.18 -19.76
CA TRP A 191 3.68 2.67 -20.39
C TRP A 191 4.85 1.66 -20.36
N TYR A 192 4.88 0.77 -21.35
CA TYR A 192 5.81 -0.37 -21.39
C TYR A 192 7.29 0.03 -21.27
N THR A 193 7.65 1.25 -21.67
CA THR A 193 9.01 1.75 -21.52
C THR A 193 9.40 1.99 -20.07
N VAL A 194 8.48 2.50 -19.24
CA VAL A 194 8.71 2.75 -17.81
C VAL A 194 8.63 1.46 -16.99
N MET A 195 7.87 0.48 -17.47
CA MET A 195 7.70 -0.79 -16.73
C MET A 195 9.00 -1.47 -16.39
N TYR A 196 10.04 -1.26 -17.18
CA TYR A 196 11.35 -1.89 -17.02
C TYR A 196 12.43 -0.94 -16.49
N GLY A 197 12.06 0.27 -16.06
CA GLY A 197 12.96 1.17 -15.36
C GLY A 197 13.38 0.61 -13.99
N TRP A 198 14.67 0.69 -13.66
CA TRP A 198 15.20 0.02 -12.45
C TRP A 198 14.88 0.78 -11.17
N SER A 199 14.69 2.08 -11.25
CA SER A 199 14.40 2.94 -10.10
C SER A 199 13.16 2.52 -9.33
N SER A 200 12.12 2.03 -10.01
CA SER A 200 10.87 1.61 -9.37
C SER A 200 11.09 0.50 -8.34
N CYS A 201 12.02 -0.43 -8.60
CA CYS A 201 12.35 -1.52 -7.68
C CYS A 201 12.77 -1.00 -6.31
N GLY A 202 13.82 -0.17 -6.28
CA GLY A 202 14.35 0.40 -5.03
C GLY A 202 13.37 1.38 -4.40
N TRP A 203 12.67 2.16 -5.21
CA TRP A 203 11.73 3.15 -4.66
C TRP A 203 10.54 2.49 -3.96
N MET A 204 10.00 1.39 -4.49
CA MET A 204 8.95 0.63 -3.82
C MET A 204 9.41 -0.02 -2.51
N VAL A 205 10.61 -0.62 -2.47
CA VAL A 205 11.13 -1.21 -1.23
C VAL A 205 11.66 -0.18 -0.24
N SER A 206 11.82 1.08 -0.63
CA SER A 206 12.13 2.17 0.30
C SER A 206 11.10 2.31 1.41
N LEU A 207 9.85 1.97 1.12
CA LEU A 207 8.78 1.96 2.12
C LEU A 207 9.03 0.91 3.21
N ALA A 208 9.60 -0.25 2.87
CA ALA A 208 9.98 -1.26 3.86
C ALA A 208 11.14 -0.76 4.74
N TRP A 209 12.15 -0.12 4.15
CA TRP A 209 13.21 0.51 4.92
C TRP A 209 12.67 1.61 5.85
N LEU A 210 11.80 2.51 5.35
CA LEU A 210 11.16 3.56 6.16
C LEU A 210 10.32 2.97 7.30
N ARG A 211 9.51 1.95 7.01
CA ARG A 211 8.69 1.27 8.03
C ARG A 211 9.55 0.76 9.19
N TRP A 212 10.69 0.13 8.87
CA TRP A 212 11.64 -0.29 9.88
C TRP A 212 12.27 0.89 10.61
N ARG A 213 12.71 1.93 9.92
CA ARG A 213 13.32 3.12 10.54
C ARG A 213 12.42 3.82 11.55
N TYR A 214 11.13 3.85 11.28
CA TYR A 214 10.14 4.45 12.19
C TYR A 214 9.77 3.55 13.37
N SER A 215 9.92 2.23 13.26
CA SER A 215 9.58 1.29 14.33
C SER A 215 10.78 0.76 15.10
N MET A 216 11.94 0.62 14.45
CA MET A 216 13.12 -0.11 14.94
C MET A 216 12.81 -1.56 15.34
N ASP A 217 11.76 -2.15 14.77
CA ASP A 217 11.31 -3.50 15.03
C ASP A 217 12.22 -4.50 14.30
N ARG A 218 13.06 -5.20 15.08
CA ARG A 218 14.03 -6.19 14.56
C ARG A 218 13.37 -7.46 14.04
N GLU A 219 12.28 -7.89 14.63
CA GLU A 219 11.57 -9.09 14.20
C GLU A 219 10.91 -8.84 12.83
N TRP A 220 10.25 -7.70 12.68
CA TRP A 220 9.68 -7.28 11.40
C TRP A 220 10.79 -7.04 10.35
N LEU A 221 11.91 -6.45 10.74
CA LEU A 221 13.08 -6.27 9.86
C LEU A 221 13.54 -7.61 9.30
N ALA A 222 13.78 -8.59 10.15
CA ALA A 222 14.29 -9.90 9.76
C ALA A 222 13.29 -10.70 8.91
N SER A 223 11.99 -10.61 9.23
CA SER A 223 10.94 -11.41 8.58
C SER A 223 10.39 -10.78 7.29
N THR A 224 10.48 -9.47 7.14
CA THR A 224 9.84 -8.75 6.04
C THR A 224 10.73 -7.69 5.41
N GLY A 225 11.24 -6.75 6.18
CA GLY A 225 11.93 -5.57 5.65
C GLY A 225 13.23 -5.92 4.91
N TYR A 226 14.14 -6.63 5.57
CA TYR A 226 15.43 -7.01 4.99
C TYR A 226 15.29 -7.94 3.77
N PRO A 227 14.46 -9.00 3.77
CA PRO A 227 14.23 -9.81 2.57
C PRO A 227 13.79 -9.01 1.35
N LEU A 228 12.92 -8.02 1.51
CA LEU A 228 12.45 -7.19 0.40
C LEU A 228 13.57 -6.31 -0.18
N VAL A 229 14.30 -5.61 0.68
CA VAL A 229 15.34 -4.68 0.25
C VAL A 229 16.56 -5.42 -0.30
N SER A 230 17.00 -6.49 0.38
CA SER A 230 18.17 -7.27 -0.04
C SER A 230 17.98 -7.97 -1.38
N GLU A 231 16.78 -8.45 -1.70
CA GLU A 231 16.52 -9.09 -3.00
C GLU A 231 16.48 -8.07 -4.16
N VAL A 232 16.07 -6.83 -3.93
CA VAL A 232 16.24 -5.75 -4.92
C VAL A 232 17.71 -5.38 -5.07
N PHE A 233 18.46 -5.31 -3.98
CA PHE A 233 19.92 -5.10 -4.04
C PHE A 233 20.62 -6.21 -4.85
N ARG A 234 20.23 -7.48 -4.65
CA ARG A 234 20.77 -8.62 -5.44
C ARG A 234 20.49 -8.45 -6.93
N PHE A 235 19.28 -7.99 -7.29
CA PHE A 235 18.97 -7.68 -8.69
C PHE A 235 19.92 -6.59 -9.24
N TYR A 236 20.10 -5.49 -8.53
CA TYR A 236 21.01 -4.43 -8.98
C TYR A 236 22.45 -4.95 -9.15
N ARG A 237 22.97 -5.62 -8.12
CA ARG A 237 24.32 -6.18 -8.15
C ARG A 237 24.53 -7.15 -9.32
N ALA A 238 23.54 -7.96 -9.65
CA ALA A 238 23.63 -8.97 -10.72
C ALA A 238 23.53 -8.38 -12.13
N ASN A 239 23.04 -7.16 -12.27
CA ASN A 239 22.75 -6.56 -13.58
C ASN A 239 23.54 -5.28 -13.88
N LEU A 240 24.27 -4.74 -12.89
CA LEU A 240 25.24 -3.67 -13.13
C LEU A 240 26.46 -4.22 -13.88
N GLU A 241 26.95 -3.45 -14.85
CA GLU A 241 28.11 -3.79 -15.68
C GLU A 241 29.32 -2.94 -15.29
N GLU A 242 30.46 -3.60 -15.03
CA GLU A 242 31.74 -2.90 -14.81
C GLU A 242 32.36 -2.54 -16.16
N GLU A 243 32.79 -1.28 -16.30
CA GLU A 243 33.39 -0.78 -17.53
C GLU A 243 34.88 -0.41 -17.33
N GLU A 244 35.52 0.01 -18.43
CA GLU A 244 36.97 0.34 -18.43
C GLU A 244 37.37 1.47 -17.48
N ASP A 245 36.42 2.33 -17.10
CA ASP A 245 36.64 3.40 -16.12
C ASP A 245 36.65 2.91 -14.66
N GLY A 246 36.37 1.61 -14.44
CA GLY A 246 36.36 0.97 -13.13
C GLY A 246 35.11 1.25 -12.29
N PHE A 247 34.06 1.79 -12.90
CA PHE A 247 32.77 1.98 -12.25
C PHE A 247 31.74 0.97 -12.72
N LEU A 248 30.70 0.78 -11.88
CA LEU A 248 29.54 -0.01 -12.21
C LEU A 248 28.45 0.88 -12.85
N HIS A 249 27.96 0.44 -14.00
CA HIS A 249 27.01 1.18 -14.82
C HIS A 249 25.67 0.45 -14.94
N VAL A 250 24.59 1.22 -15.07
CA VAL A 250 23.29 0.73 -15.51
C VAL A 250 23.30 0.68 -17.04
N PRO A 251 23.33 -0.51 -17.67
CA PRO A 251 23.58 -0.61 -19.11
C PRO A 251 22.44 0.01 -19.92
N LEU A 252 21.20 -0.19 -19.49
CA LEU A 252 20.03 0.35 -20.18
C LEU A 252 18.85 0.47 -19.23
N SER A 253 18.34 1.69 -19.06
CA SER A 253 17.15 1.96 -18.29
C SER A 253 16.50 3.28 -18.74
N THR A 254 15.49 3.75 -18.03
CA THR A 254 14.80 5.00 -18.32
C THR A 254 14.35 5.68 -17.05
N SER A 255 14.33 7.00 -17.06
CA SER A 255 13.72 7.79 -15.99
C SER A 255 12.24 8.01 -16.30
N PRO A 256 11.31 7.63 -15.40
CA PRO A 256 9.91 8.02 -15.55
C PRO A 256 9.78 9.54 -15.45
N GLU A 257 9.08 10.13 -16.20
CA GLU A 257 8.39 10.08 -17.50
C GLU A 257 9.18 10.88 -18.54
N TYR A 258 10.49 10.68 -18.53
CA TYR A 258 11.39 11.41 -19.41
C TYR A 258 11.01 11.17 -20.88
N ARG A 259 10.95 12.25 -21.68
CA ARG A 259 10.54 12.23 -23.09
C ARG A 259 9.19 11.50 -23.32
N ASP A 260 8.21 11.70 -22.45
CA ASP A 260 6.90 11.06 -22.54
C ASP A 260 6.99 9.51 -22.61
N ASN A 261 7.99 8.91 -21.94
CA ASN A 261 8.24 7.46 -21.93
C ASN A 261 8.39 6.85 -23.35
N ARG A 262 8.90 7.60 -24.31
CA ARG A 262 9.17 7.10 -25.64
C ARG A 262 10.38 6.17 -25.66
N PRO A 263 10.51 5.26 -26.65
CA PRO A 263 11.65 4.35 -26.74
C PRO A 263 13.02 5.05 -26.76
N ASP A 264 13.10 6.29 -27.25
CA ASP A 264 14.30 7.11 -27.29
C ASP A 264 14.64 7.79 -25.95
N ALA A 265 13.82 7.55 -24.90
CA ALA A 265 14.13 7.93 -23.53
C ALA A 265 15.09 6.95 -22.82
N TRP A 266 15.26 5.74 -23.37
CA TRP A 266 16.15 4.74 -22.81
C TRP A 266 17.60 5.18 -22.97
N CYS A 267 18.35 5.08 -21.88
CA CYS A 267 19.75 5.50 -21.86
C CYS A 267 20.55 4.67 -20.84
N LYS A 268 21.85 4.78 -20.96
CA LYS A 268 22.80 4.34 -19.94
C LYS A 268 22.73 5.30 -18.76
N ASP A 269 22.85 4.78 -17.54
CA ASP A 269 23.00 5.55 -16.29
C ASP A 269 21.95 6.65 -16.06
N PRO A 270 20.64 6.37 -16.14
CA PRO A 270 19.66 7.37 -15.73
C PRO A 270 19.92 7.84 -14.29
N ASN A 271 19.90 9.13 -14.08
CA ASN A 271 20.27 9.72 -12.79
C ASN A 271 19.40 9.20 -11.62
N ILE A 272 18.12 8.96 -11.87
CA ILE A 272 17.21 8.40 -10.86
C ILE A 272 17.62 6.97 -10.45
N ASP A 273 18.02 6.14 -11.42
CA ASP A 273 18.45 4.77 -11.12
C ASP A 273 19.72 4.78 -10.29
N LEU A 274 20.72 5.57 -10.68
CA LEU A 274 21.95 5.71 -9.91
C LEU A 274 21.71 6.20 -8.48
N ALA A 275 20.80 7.16 -8.30
CA ALA A 275 20.45 7.68 -6.99
C ALA A 275 19.76 6.60 -6.12
N ILE A 276 18.81 5.88 -6.67
CA ILE A 276 18.07 4.83 -5.95
C ILE A 276 18.95 3.62 -5.65
N ILE A 277 19.80 3.19 -6.60
CA ILE A 277 20.73 2.08 -6.40
C ILE A 277 21.70 2.42 -5.26
N ARG A 278 22.28 3.62 -5.25
CA ARG A 278 23.14 4.09 -4.15
C ARG A 278 22.41 4.03 -2.80
N ARG A 279 21.18 4.54 -2.75
CA ARG A 279 20.38 4.47 -1.52
C ARG A 279 20.05 3.05 -1.11
N CYS A 280 19.77 2.16 -2.06
CA CYS A 280 19.54 0.75 -1.77
C CYS A 280 20.76 0.08 -1.14
N CYS A 281 21.97 0.39 -1.60
CA CYS A 281 23.20 -0.06 -0.96
C CYS A 281 23.31 0.42 0.50
N ASP A 282 23.04 1.71 0.75
CA ASP A 282 23.05 2.27 2.10
C ASP A 282 22.04 1.56 3.00
N TRP A 283 20.82 1.33 2.51
CA TRP A 283 19.75 0.66 3.27
C TRP A 283 20.11 -0.78 3.66
N VAL A 284 20.68 -1.55 2.72
CA VAL A 284 21.12 -2.93 3.01
C VAL A 284 22.19 -2.93 4.10
N ILE A 285 23.20 -2.09 3.98
CA ILE A 285 24.28 -1.98 4.98
C ILE A 285 23.70 -1.60 6.35
N GLU A 286 22.79 -0.64 6.40
CA GLU A 286 22.17 -0.19 7.64
C GLU A 286 21.31 -1.29 8.29
N MET A 287 20.53 -2.02 7.48
CA MET A 287 19.69 -3.13 7.94
C MET A 287 20.51 -4.35 8.42
N GLU A 288 21.66 -4.61 7.81
CA GLU A 288 22.56 -5.69 8.24
C GLU A 288 23.25 -5.41 9.58
N GLN A 289 23.44 -4.15 9.92
CA GLN A 289 24.05 -3.73 11.18
C GLN A 289 23.06 -3.68 12.36
N ALA A 290 21.77 -3.79 12.09
CA ALA A 290 20.73 -3.67 13.10
C ALA A 290 20.39 -5.01 13.78
#